data_aebbe391e6ef48cac33c5ed2835bdd7c
#
_entry.id   aebbe391e6ef48cac33c5ed2835bdd7c
#
_cell.length_a   1.000
_cell.length_b   1.000
_cell.length_c   1.000
_cell.angle_alpha   90.00
_cell.angle_beta   90.00
_cell.angle_gamma   90.00
#
_symmetry.space_group_name_H-M   'P 1'
#
loop_
_entity.id
_entity.type
_entity.pdbx_description
1 polymer ?
#
loop_
_entity_poly.entity_id
_entity_poly.type
_entity_poly.pdbx_seq_one_letter_code
_entity_poly.pdbx_strand_id
1 'polypeptide(L)'
;MDFHKDILRIDCKSEVKRICSFIQQQVRALRREGILIGLSGGVDSAVSAAICVKALGKDKVFGLILPEKESNPVSSEYATKQAKELDIETETIDITPTLEAFGTYQKRDKVIREVFPEYDDGYKSKITLPADLLSRDAYNFFTLRIADGKGNIKSARLGKKTLNGIVAATDSKHRTRMMHLYYYAEMKKYLVCGTTNKTEIIQGFFVKYGDGGVDIEPLRHLYKTQVYQLAEYIGVINEIMERAPSPDTFSFQVSDEEFYFRIPYATLDLLLYAWEYNIPLKRVCETMNLTEEQVKRVTRDFAAKYNATKHLRQLPPTLE
;
A
#
# COMPACT_ATOMS: atom_id res chain seq x y z
N MET A 1 -11.69 -28.18 -3.45
CA MET A 1 -10.54 -27.58 -2.73
C MET A 1 -10.93 -27.47 -1.27
N ASP A 2 -10.12 -27.96 -0.35
CA ASP A 2 -10.44 -27.92 1.07
C ASP A 2 -10.10 -26.52 1.61
N PHE A 3 -11.13 -25.75 2.03
CA PHE A 3 -10.98 -24.39 2.55
C PHE A 3 -10.98 -24.41 4.08
N HIS A 4 -9.92 -23.95 4.72
CA HIS A 4 -9.74 -23.90 6.16
C HIS A 4 -8.98 -22.61 6.57
N LYS A 5 -8.99 -22.26 7.85
CA LYS A 5 -8.42 -21.00 8.36
C LYS A 5 -6.92 -20.84 8.10
N ASP A 6 -6.19 -21.97 8.02
CA ASP A 6 -4.74 -21.95 7.78
C ASP A 6 -4.37 -22.11 6.28
N ILE A 7 -5.32 -21.94 5.34
CA ILE A 7 -5.08 -22.11 3.90
C ILE A 7 -4.03 -21.13 3.35
N LEU A 8 -3.84 -19.98 4.01
CA LEU A 8 -2.85 -18.97 3.65
C LEU A 8 -1.49 -19.18 4.33
N ARG A 9 -1.31 -20.29 5.06
CA ARG A 9 0.00 -20.63 5.64
C ARG A 9 0.97 -21.03 4.55
N ILE A 10 2.20 -20.49 4.59
CA ILE A 10 3.22 -20.75 3.57
C ILE A 10 4.49 -21.35 4.17
N ASP A 11 5.22 -22.10 3.37
CA ASP A 11 6.61 -22.44 3.69
C ASP A 11 7.50 -21.23 3.37
N CYS A 12 7.76 -20.41 4.38
CA CYS A 12 8.54 -19.19 4.25
C CYS A 12 9.94 -19.43 3.66
N LYS A 13 10.58 -20.55 4.00
CA LYS A 13 11.93 -20.89 3.51
C LYS A 13 11.91 -21.12 2.00
N SER A 14 10.99 -21.93 1.52
CA SER A 14 10.81 -22.20 0.09
C SER A 14 10.40 -20.95 -0.65
N GLU A 15 9.51 -20.16 -0.07
CA GLU A 15 9.00 -18.94 -0.69
C GLU A 15 10.09 -17.86 -0.84
N VAL A 16 10.87 -17.60 0.20
CA VAL A 16 12.04 -16.70 0.13
C VAL A 16 13.02 -17.15 -0.95
N LYS A 17 13.33 -18.45 -1.03
CA LYS A 17 14.21 -18.99 -2.08
C LYS A 17 13.66 -18.73 -3.48
N ARG A 18 12.35 -18.91 -3.67
CA ARG A 18 11.66 -18.68 -4.95
C ARG A 18 11.73 -17.21 -5.36
N ILE A 19 11.45 -16.30 -4.42
CA ILE A 19 11.51 -14.86 -4.67
C ILE A 19 12.96 -14.40 -4.93
N CYS A 20 13.93 -14.88 -4.18
CA CYS A 20 15.36 -14.59 -4.45
C CYS A 20 15.77 -15.03 -5.87
N SER A 21 15.37 -16.22 -6.29
CA SER A 21 15.65 -16.73 -7.64
C SER A 21 15.02 -15.86 -8.72
N PHE A 22 13.75 -15.42 -8.50
CA PHE A 22 13.06 -14.49 -9.39
C PHE A 22 13.82 -13.17 -9.52
N ILE A 23 14.20 -12.53 -8.41
CA ILE A 23 14.96 -11.26 -8.41
C ILE A 23 16.27 -11.40 -9.18
N GLN A 24 17.06 -12.45 -8.89
CA GLN A 24 18.31 -12.72 -9.58
C GLN A 24 18.13 -12.90 -11.09
N GLN A 25 17.07 -13.60 -11.48
CA GLN A 25 16.74 -13.81 -12.89
C GLN A 25 16.38 -12.50 -13.59
N GLN A 26 15.53 -11.65 -12.96
CA GLN A 26 15.12 -10.38 -13.56
C GLN A 26 16.30 -9.41 -13.72
N VAL A 27 17.15 -9.28 -12.70
CA VAL A 27 18.34 -8.41 -12.76
C VAL A 27 19.26 -8.83 -13.91
N ARG A 28 19.48 -10.14 -14.11
CA ARG A 28 20.27 -10.67 -15.23
C ARG A 28 19.59 -10.46 -16.59
N ALA A 29 18.31 -10.83 -16.69
CA ALA A 29 17.55 -10.76 -17.94
C ALA A 29 17.45 -9.32 -18.47
N LEU A 30 17.25 -8.35 -17.58
CA LEU A 30 17.16 -6.94 -17.90
C LEU A 30 18.51 -6.21 -17.90
N ARG A 31 19.60 -6.95 -17.71
CA ARG A 31 21.00 -6.44 -17.72
C ARG A 31 21.19 -5.24 -16.80
N ARG A 32 20.65 -5.34 -15.58
CA ARG A 32 20.81 -4.31 -14.54
C ARG A 32 21.83 -4.75 -13.51
N GLU A 33 22.34 -3.80 -12.72
CA GLU A 33 23.46 -4.03 -11.80
C GLU A 33 23.00 -4.28 -10.36
N GLY A 34 21.77 -3.89 -10.02
CA GLY A 34 21.20 -4.03 -8.69
C GLY A 34 19.73 -3.64 -8.62
N ILE A 35 19.27 -3.42 -7.41
CA ILE A 35 17.89 -3.04 -7.08
C ILE A 35 17.89 -1.72 -6.32
N LEU A 36 16.95 -0.85 -6.71
CA LEU A 36 16.57 0.34 -5.98
C LEU A 36 15.17 0.17 -5.40
N ILE A 37 15.00 0.52 -4.13
CA ILE A 37 13.72 0.35 -3.43
C ILE A 37 13.37 1.58 -2.59
N GLY A 38 12.08 1.97 -2.62
CA GLY A 38 11.54 2.96 -1.70
C GLY A 38 11.26 2.34 -0.33
N LEU A 39 11.85 2.90 0.72
CA LEU A 39 11.67 2.46 2.10
C LEU A 39 10.65 3.36 2.80
N SER A 40 9.46 2.84 3.03
CA SER A 40 8.35 3.59 3.64
C SER A 40 8.25 3.44 5.15
N GLY A 41 9.03 2.53 5.76
CA GLY A 41 8.84 2.13 7.16
C GLY A 41 7.62 1.23 7.40
N GLY A 42 7.02 0.70 6.32
CA GLY A 42 5.98 -0.32 6.37
C GLY A 42 6.51 -1.72 6.07
N VAL A 43 5.73 -2.75 6.45
CA VAL A 43 6.14 -4.15 6.37
C VAL A 43 6.48 -4.62 4.94
N ASP A 44 5.72 -4.19 3.92
CA ASP A 44 5.94 -4.63 2.54
C ASP A 44 7.31 -4.15 2.01
N SER A 45 7.66 -2.88 2.25
CA SER A 45 8.96 -2.33 1.85
C SER A 45 10.11 -2.98 2.63
N ALA A 46 9.92 -3.28 3.91
CA ALA A 46 10.91 -3.94 4.75
C ALA A 46 11.18 -5.37 4.27
N VAL A 47 10.12 -6.15 3.99
CA VAL A 47 10.23 -7.51 3.45
C VAL A 47 10.88 -7.53 2.08
N SER A 48 10.45 -6.63 1.18
CA SER A 48 11.03 -6.52 -0.16
C SER A 48 12.52 -6.21 -0.10
N ALA A 49 12.94 -5.24 0.73
CA ALA A 49 14.35 -4.88 0.91
C ALA A 49 15.18 -6.05 1.45
N ALA A 50 14.70 -6.72 2.51
CA ALA A 50 15.40 -7.84 3.12
C ALA A 50 15.58 -9.02 2.14
N ILE A 51 14.56 -9.32 1.33
CA ILE A 51 14.64 -10.36 0.31
C ILE A 51 15.57 -9.94 -0.84
N CYS A 52 15.60 -8.66 -1.25
CA CYS A 52 16.54 -8.15 -2.24
C CYS A 52 17.99 -8.30 -1.77
N VAL A 53 18.27 -7.96 -0.50
CA VAL A 53 19.60 -8.16 0.11
C VAL A 53 19.97 -9.65 0.13
N LYS A 54 19.04 -10.51 0.51
CA LYS A 54 19.27 -11.96 0.52
C LYS A 54 19.52 -12.54 -0.88
N ALA A 55 18.92 -11.93 -1.91
CA ALA A 55 19.07 -12.37 -3.30
C ALA A 55 20.36 -11.90 -3.94
N LEU A 56 20.82 -10.68 -3.68
CA LEU A 56 21.88 -10.01 -4.45
C LEU A 56 23.10 -9.61 -3.62
N GLY A 57 22.97 -9.59 -2.29
CA GLY A 57 23.92 -8.97 -1.37
C GLY A 57 23.64 -7.48 -1.17
N LYS A 58 24.06 -6.94 -0.03
CA LYS A 58 23.78 -5.57 0.41
C LYS A 58 24.29 -4.50 -0.56
N ASP A 59 25.46 -4.71 -1.16
CA ASP A 59 26.12 -3.74 -2.05
C ASP A 59 25.39 -3.53 -3.39
N LYS A 60 24.39 -4.37 -3.69
CA LYS A 60 23.54 -4.28 -4.90
C LYS A 60 22.11 -3.87 -4.59
N VAL A 61 21.85 -3.37 -3.38
CA VAL A 61 20.55 -2.86 -2.97
C VAL A 61 20.72 -1.44 -2.45
N PHE A 62 19.97 -0.50 -3.02
CA PHE A 62 19.98 0.89 -2.61
C PHE A 62 18.58 1.32 -2.18
N GLY A 63 18.48 1.92 -1.00
CA GLY A 63 17.22 2.37 -0.41
C GLY A 63 17.01 3.88 -0.56
N LEU A 64 15.81 4.32 -0.96
CA LEU A 64 15.40 5.71 -0.87
C LEU A 64 14.32 5.89 0.19
N ILE A 65 14.52 6.86 1.09
CA ILE A 65 13.54 7.30 2.08
C ILE A 65 13.03 8.67 1.63
N LEU A 66 11.74 8.76 1.28
CA LEU A 66 11.15 9.91 0.59
C LEU A 66 10.02 10.54 1.41
N PRO A 67 10.34 11.16 2.57
CA PRO A 67 9.34 11.85 3.38
C PRO A 67 8.84 13.13 2.70
N GLU A 68 7.66 13.56 3.14
CA GLU A 68 7.13 14.89 2.86
C GLU A 68 6.54 15.48 4.15
N LYS A 69 6.18 16.76 4.18
CA LYS A 69 5.80 17.48 5.43
C LYS A 69 4.63 16.87 6.21
N GLU A 70 3.79 16.07 5.57
CA GLU A 70 2.65 15.40 6.23
C GLU A 70 2.91 13.92 6.55
N SER A 71 4.08 13.37 6.13
CA SER A 71 4.49 12.03 6.48
C SER A 71 4.66 11.89 8.00
N ASN A 72 4.29 10.72 8.53
CA ASN A 72 4.55 10.43 9.93
C ASN A 72 6.07 10.29 10.14
N PRO A 73 6.70 11.08 11.04
CA PRO A 73 8.14 10.99 11.29
C PRO A 73 8.63 9.59 11.64
N VAL A 74 7.81 8.80 12.32
CA VAL A 74 8.07 7.39 12.66
C VAL A 74 8.32 6.53 11.42
N SER A 75 7.71 6.87 10.28
CA SER A 75 7.91 6.15 9.01
C SER A 75 9.37 6.20 8.56
N SER A 76 9.98 7.38 8.57
CA SER A 76 11.39 7.57 8.20
C SER A 76 12.35 6.96 9.25
N GLU A 77 11.99 7.04 10.52
CA GLU A 77 12.76 6.41 11.61
C GLU A 77 12.83 4.90 11.42
N TYR A 78 11.70 4.23 11.22
CA TYR A 78 11.64 2.79 11.04
C TYR A 78 12.29 2.34 9.73
N ALA A 79 12.11 3.12 8.64
CA ALA A 79 12.80 2.87 7.38
C ALA A 79 14.33 2.91 7.56
N THR A 80 14.84 3.92 8.27
CA THR A 80 16.27 4.08 8.56
C THR A 80 16.79 2.95 9.45
N LYS A 81 16.02 2.56 10.48
CA LYS A 81 16.40 1.46 11.38
C LYS A 81 16.50 0.14 10.60
N GLN A 82 15.47 -0.19 9.82
CA GLN A 82 15.45 -1.41 9.01
C GLN A 82 16.59 -1.43 7.98
N ALA A 83 16.91 -0.29 7.36
CA ALA A 83 18.02 -0.19 6.42
C ALA A 83 19.38 -0.44 7.10
N LYS A 84 19.59 0.05 8.32
CA LYS A 84 20.78 -0.22 9.14
C LYS A 84 20.92 -1.70 9.50
N GLU A 85 19.84 -2.36 9.90
CA GLU A 85 19.85 -3.82 10.17
C GLU A 85 20.22 -4.62 8.92
N LEU A 86 19.83 -4.15 7.73
CA LEU A 86 20.17 -4.76 6.45
C LEU A 86 21.56 -4.36 5.94
N ASP A 87 22.23 -3.40 6.58
CA ASP A 87 23.51 -2.82 6.20
C ASP A 87 23.55 -2.37 4.72
N ILE A 88 22.46 -1.74 4.24
CA ILE A 88 22.34 -1.19 2.89
C ILE A 88 22.58 0.31 2.86
N GLU A 89 23.14 0.78 1.73
CA GLU A 89 23.25 2.21 1.44
C GLU A 89 21.87 2.84 1.25
N THR A 90 21.65 4.02 1.84
CA THR A 90 20.38 4.76 1.72
C THR A 90 20.61 6.24 1.54
N GLU A 91 19.64 6.89 0.89
CA GLU A 91 19.54 8.34 0.83
C GLU A 91 18.15 8.78 1.28
N THR A 92 18.08 9.87 2.05
CA THR A 92 16.82 10.47 2.48
C THR A 92 16.63 11.81 1.77
N ILE A 93 15.50 11.95 1.06
CA ILE A 93 15.17 13.14 0.28
C ILE A 93 13.78 13.64 0.69
N ASP A 94 13.72 14.86 1.20
CA ASP A 94 12.44 15.53 1.42
C ASP A 94 11.83 15.95 0.08
N ILE A 95 10.69 15.35 -0.28
CA ILE A 95 9.98 15.65 -1.53
C ILE A 95 8.98 16.82 -1.39
N THR A 96 8.89 17.45 -0.21
CA THR A 96 8.01 18.60 0.05
C THR A 96 8.18 19.73 -0.98
N PRO A 97 9.42 20.16 -1.32
CA PRO A 97 9.60 21.27 -2.28
C PRO A 97 9.02 20.95 -3.67
N THR A 98 9.15 19.70 -4.13
CA THR A 98 8.58 19.27 -5.42
C THR A 98 7.05 19.29 -5.38
N LEU A 99 6.45 18.83 -4.29
CA LEU A 99 5.00 18.82 -4.10
C LEU A 99 4.42 20.24 -3.96
N GLU A 100 5.16 21.15 -3.32
CA GLU A 100 4.79 22.56 -3.20
C GLU A 100 4.86 23.26 -4.55
N ALA A 101 5.93 23.05 -5.33
CA ALA A 101 6.06 23.59 -6.68
C ALA A 101 4.96 23.09 -7.62
N PHE A 102 4.54 21.83 -7.49
CA PHE A 102 3.39 21.29 -8.23
C PHE A 102 2.06 21.84 -7.74
N GLY A 103 2.00 22.37 -6.52
CA GLY A 103 0.80 22.88 -5.89
C GLY A 103 -0.11 21.77 -5.31
N THR A 104 0.46 20.65 -4.89
CA THR A 104 -0.27 19.49 -4.34
C THR A 104 -1.16 19.90 -3.19
N TYR A 105 -0.59 20.55 -2.19
CA TYR A 105 -1.29 20.94 -0.96
C TYR A 105 -2.37 21.99 -1.25
N GLN A 106 -2.04 23.01 -2.01
CA GLN A 106 -2.98 24.09 -2.37
C GLN A 106 -4.19 23.57 -3.16
N LYS A 107 -3.96 22.63 -4.10
CA LYS A 107 -5.04 22.00 -4.88
C LYS A 107 -5.97 21.18 -4.01
N ARG A 108 -5.41 20.40 -3.06
CA ARG A 108 -6.16 19.63 -2.07
C ARG A 108 -6.96 20.54 -1.14
N ASP A 109 -6.30 21.53 -0.55
CA ASP A 109 -6.90 22.40 0.45
C ASP A 109 -8.03 23.24 -0.15
N LYS A 110 -7.90 23.64 -1.43
CA LYS A 110 -8.95 24.32 -2.16
C LYS A 110 -10.25 23.49 -2.20
N VAL A 111 -10.16 22.19 -2.50
CA VAL A 111 -11.38 21.34 -2.56
C VAL A 111 -11.88 20.96 -1.18
N ILE A 112 -11.03 20.92 -0.16
CA ILE A 112 -11.45 20.73 1.24
C ILE A 112 -12.25 21.95 1.71
N ARG A 113 -11.82 23.18 1.39
CA ARG A 113 -12.55 24.42 1.74
C ARG A 113 -13.90 24.56 1.07
N GLU A 114 -14.14 23.84 -0.03
CA GLU A 114 -15.52 23.77 -0.60
C GLU A 114 -16.49 23.05 0.36
N VAL A 115 -15.99 22.20 1.28
CA VAL A 115 -16.78 21.46 2.28
C VAL A 115 -16.69 22.09 3.65
N PHE A 116 -15.48 22.52 4.03
CA PHE A 116 -15.16 23.16 5.32
C PHE A 116 -14.45 24.49 5.06
N PRO A 117 -15.19 25.60 4.91
CA PRO A 117 -14.60 26.91 4.58
C PRO A 117 -13.50 27.38 5.56
N GLU A 118 -13.56 26.92 6.81
CA GLU A 118 -12.60 27.24 7.87
C GLU A 118 -11.29 26.47 7.79
N TYR A 119 -11.15 25.50 6.86
CA TYR A 119 -9.96 24.66 6.75
C TYR A 119 -8.73 25.48 6.35
N ASP A 120 -7.70 25.46 7.20
CA ASP A 120 -6.41 26.15 7.02
C ASP A 120 -5.23 25.23 7.44
N ASP A 121 -4.03 25.81 7.53
CA ASP A 121 -2.80 25.08 7.87
C ASP A 121 -2.78 24.55 9.32
N GLY A 122 -3.69 25.01 10.20
CA GLY A 122 -3.86 24.51 11.56
C GLY A 122 -4.67 23.22 11.64
N TYR A 123 -5.28 22.80 10.53
CA TYR A 123 -6.09 21.58 10.48
C TYR A 123 -5.34 20.40 9.87
N LYS A 124 -5.67 19.21 10.36
CA LYS A 124 -5.32 17.93 9.73
C LYS A 124 -6.53 17.36 9.02
N SER A 125 -6.32 16.60 7.95
CA SER A 125 -7.41 16.00 7.19
C SER A 125 -7.13 14.55 6.82
N LYS A 126 -8.22 13.75 6.74
CA LYS A 126 -8.23 12.39 6.19
C LYS A 126 -9.55 12.09 5.51
N ILE A 127 -9.56 11.10 4.64
CA ILE A 127 -10.78 10.50 4.13
C ILE A 127 -10.91 9.08 4.64
N THR A 128 -12.13 8.66 4.92
CA THR A 128 -12.44 7.33 5.46
C THR A 128 -13.67 6.75 4.78
N LEU A 129 -13.73 5.42 4.70
CA LEU A 129 -14.96 4.70 4.40
C LEU A 129 -15.71 4.36 5.70
N PRO A 130 -17.05 4.10 5.64
CA PRO A 130 -17.79 3.61 6.79
C PRO A 130 -17.15 2.32 7.31
N ALA A 131 -16.84 2.28 8.62
CA ALA A 131 -16.19 1.14 9.25
C ALA A 131 -17.08 -0.12 9.22
N ASP A 132 -16.41 -1.28 9.36
CA ASP A 132 -16.98 -2.61 9.56
C ASP A 132 -17.98 -3.07 8.48
N LEU A 133 -17.41 -3.57 7.39
CA LEU A 133 -18.15 -4.15 6.28
C LEU A 133 -18.92 -5.44 6.67
N LEU A 134 -18.52 -6.09 7.78
CA LEU A 134 -19.18 -7.30 8.26
C LEU A 134 -20.47 -7.01 9.04
N SER A 135 -20.53 -5.90 9.79
CA SER A 135 -21.68 -5.58 10.63
C SER A 135 -22.74 -4.69 9.97
N ARG A 136 -22.37 -3.92 8.95
CA ARG A 136 -23.25 -2.93 8.34
C ARG A 136 -23.29 -3.04 6.82
N ASP A 137 -24.50 -3.01 6.26
CA ASP A 137 -24.72 -2.77 4.84
C ASP A 137 -24.66 -1.25 4.60
N ALA A 138 -23.46 -0.75 4.31
CA ALA A 138 -23.24 0.67 4.08
C ALA A 138 -22.66 0.88 2.68
N TYR A 139 -23.22 1.84 1.95
CA TYR A 139 -22.63 2.26 0.67
C TYR A 139 -21.23 2.81 0.86
N ASN A 140 -20.35 2.61 -0.12
CA ASN A 140 -18.96 3.09 -0.12
C ASN A 140 -18.90 4.60 -0.41
N PHE A 141 -19.40 5.40 0.54
CA PHE A 141 -19.25 6.85 0.49
C PHE A 141 -18.11 7.29 1.38
N PHE A 142 -17.11 7.93 0.77
CA PHE A 142 -16.03 8.54 1.54
C PHE A 142 -16.55 9.71 2.38
N THR A 143 -16.04 9.77 3.60
CA THR A 143 -16.24 10.84 4.55
C THR A 143 -14.94 11.60 4.73
N LEU A 144 -14.95 12.91 4.52
CA LEU A 144 -13.85 13.80 4.89
C LEU A 144 -13.94 14.08 6.39
N ARG A 145 -12.84 13.91 7.08
CA ARG A 145 -12.68 14.31 8.49
C ARG A 145 -11.57 15.33 8.58
N ILE A 146 -11.84 16.43 9.27
CA ILE A 146 -10.85 17.44 9.63
C ILE A 146 -10.74 17.51 11.15
N ALA A 147 -9.53 17.74 11.65
CA ALA A 147 -9.25 17.94 13.07
C ALA A 147 -8.46 19.23 13.25
N ASP A 148 -8.91 20.10 14.16
CA ASP A 148 -8.17 21.32 14.54
C ASP A 148 -7.04 21.00 15.54
N GLY A 149 -6.19 22.00 15.82
CA GLY A 149 -5.09 21.89 16.79
C GLY A 149 -5.53 21.62 18.24
N LYS A 150 -6.84 21.71 18.55
CA LYS A 150 -7.44 21.40 19.85
C LYS A 150 -8.04 20.00 19.93
N GLY A 151 -8.02 19.25 18.82
CA GLY A 151 -8.58 17.90 18.74
C GLY A 151 -10.07 17.85 18.42
N ASN A 152 -10.73 18.96 18.09
CA ASN A 152 -12.10 18.93 17.63
C ASN A 152 -12.19 18.36 16.22
N ILE A 153 -13.08 17.39 16.01
CA ILE A 153 -13.23 16.70 14.73
C ILE A 153 -14.55 17.09 14.09
N LYS A 154 -14.49 17.50 12.82
CA LYS A 154 -15.66 17.67 11.96
C LYS A 154 -15.64 16.64 10.85
N SER A 155 -16.83 16.22 10.40
CA SER A 155 -16.96 15.19 9.38
C SER A 155 -18.07 15.56 8.38
N ALA A 156 -17.83 15.32 7.11
CA ALA A 156 -18.81 15.50 6.05
C ALA A 156 -18.65 14.41 4.98
N ARG A 157 -19.79 13.97 4.44
CA ARG A 157 -19.80 13.06 3.30
C ARG A 157 -19.27 13.78 2.05
N LEU A 158 -18.38 13.12 1.29
CA LEU A 158 -17.80 13.70 0.09
C LEU A 158 -18.67 13.50 -1.15
N GLY A 159 -18.83 14.58 -1.90
CA GLY A 159 -19.26 14.53 -3.30
C GLY A 159 -18.12 14.06 -4.22
N LYS A 160 -18.48 13.56 -5.40
CA LYS A 160 -17.52 13.02 -6.39
C LYS A 160 -16.40 14.00 -6.76
N LYS A 161 -16.72 15.28 -6.96
CA LYS A 161 -15.75 16.33 -7.36
C LYS A 161 -14.68 16.50 -6.28
N THR A 162 -15.07 16.67 -5.03
CA THR A 162 -14.16 16.88 -3.91
C THR A 162 -13.33 15.64 -3.63
N LEU A 163 -13.94 14.45 -3.66
CA LEU A 163 -13.22 13.18 -3.54
C LEU A 163 -12.13 13.06 -4.60
N ASN A 164 -12.47 13.25 -5.87
CA ASN A 164 -11.50 13.17 -6.97
C ASN A 164 -10.37 14.19 -6.83
N GLY A 165 -10.65 15.39 -6.33
CA GLY A 165 -9.62 16.41 -6.09
C GLY A 165 -8.65 16.02 -4.97
N ILE A 166 -9.16 15.45 -3.87
CA ILE A 166 -8.33 14.95 -2.76
C ILE A 166 -7.48 13.77 -3.23
N VAL A 167 -8.08 12.78 -3.90
CA VAL A 167 -7.38 11.61 -4.43
C VAL A 167 -6.29 12.02 -5.42
N ALA A 168 -6.58 12.91 -6.36
CA ALA A 168 -5.61 13.39 -7.34
C ALA A 168 -4.39 14.06 -6.67
N ALA A 169 -4.61 14.85 -5.61
CA ALA A 169 -3.54 15.44 -4.83
C ALA A 169 -2.72 14.39 -4.07
N THR A 170 -3.39 13.42 -3.43
CA THR A 170 -2.74 12.32 -2.72
C THR A 170 -1.90 11.46 -3.65
N ASP A 171 -2.46 11.10 -4.82
CA ASP A 171 -1.77 10.31 -5.84
C ASP A 171 -0.53 11.02 -6.40
N SER A 172 -0.50 12.35 -6.42
CA SER A 172 0.69 13.10 -6.85
C SER A 172 1.89 12.85 -5.93
N LYS A 173 1.68 12.58 -4.64
CA LYS A 173 2.75 12.23 -3.69
C LYS A 173 3.43 10.91 -4.09
N HIS A 174 2.64 9.88 -4.43
CA HIS A 174 3.18 8.60 -4.91
C HIS A 174 3.92 8.75 -6.24
N ARG A 175 3.38 9.54 -7.19
CA ARG A 175 4.04 9.79 -8.47
C ARG A 175 5.34 10.58 -8.33
N THR A 176 5.39 11.52 -7.38
CA THR A 176 6.65 12.24 -7.08
C THR A 176 7.70 11.28 -6.51
N ARG A 177 7.33 10.36 -5.61
CA ARG A 177 8.23 9.32 -5.13
C ARG A 177 8.74 8.44 -6.27
N MET A 178 7.86 8.01 -7.16
CA MET A 178 8.24 7.20 -8.33
C MET A 178 9.27 7.93 -9.22
N MET A 179 9.10 9.23 -9.48
CA MET A 179 10.09 10.00 -10.24
C MET A 179 11.48 9.98 -9.60
N HIS A 180 11.57 10.14 -8.29
CA HIS A 180 12.84 10.04 -7.56
C HIS A 180 13.43 8.62 -7.65
N LEU A 181 12.61 7.58 -7.48
CA LEU A 181 13.07 6.19 -7.62
C LEU A 181 13.69 5.96 -8.99
N TYR A 182 13.03 6.35 -10.07
CA TYR A 182 13.56 6.14 -11.42
C TYR A 182 14.78 7.00 -11.72
N TYR A 183 14.87 8.22 -11.20
CA TYR A 183 16.09 9.04 -11.36
C TYR A 183 17.32 8.31 -10.83
N TYR A 184 17.27 7.77 -9.62
CA TYR A 184 18.39 7.04 -9.01
C TYR A 184 18.59 5.66 -9.63
N ALA A 185 17.53 5.00 -10.07
CA ALA A 185 17.60 3.72 -10.75
C ALA A 185 18.35 3.85 -12.09
N GLU A 186 18.07 4.90 -12.85
CA GLU A 186 18.79 5.22 -14.09
C GLU A 186 20.26 5.52 -13.81
N MET A 187 20.57 6.38 -12.84
CA MET A 187 21.95 6.72 -12.45
C MET A 187 22.79 5.49 -12.09
N LYS A 188 22.19 4.57 -11.31
CA LYS A 188 22.88 3.35 -10.82
C LYS A 188 22.75 2.17 -11.78
N LYS A 189 21.94 2.29 -12.85
CA LYS A 189 21.56 1.18 -13.74
C LYS A 189 20.90 0.02 -12.96
N TYR A 190 20.06 0.35 -12.01
CA TYR A 190 19.30 -0.57 -11.16
C TYR A 190 17.87 -0.75 -11.66
N LEU A 191 17.16 -1.77 -11.13
CA LEU A 191 15.71 -1.93 -11.28
C LEU A 191 15.00 -1.31 -10.09
N VAL A 192 13.88 -0.67 -10.35
CA VAL A 192 12.96 -0.23 -9.31
C VAL A 192 12.15 -1.43 -8.83
N CYS A 193 12.28 -1.76 -7.55
CA CYS A 193 11.53 -2.83 -6.90
C CYS A 193 10.25 -2.28 -6.28
N GLY A 194 9.11 -2.80 -6.74
CA GLY A 194 7.82 -2.58 -6.11
C GLY A 194 7.63 -3.39 -4.84
N THR A 195 6.70 -2.94 -4.04
CA THR A 195 6.39 -3.53 -2.73
C THR A 195 4.93 -3.97 -2.62
N THR A 196 4.14 -3.77 -3.68
CA THR A 196 2.71 -4.07 -3.71
C THR A 196 2.46 -5.57 -3.57
N ASN A 197 1.57 -5.93 -2.66
CA ASN A 197 1.16 -7.31 -2.40
C ASN A 197 -0.14 -7.67 -3.14
N LYS A 198 -0.55 -8.94 -3.08
CA LYS A 198 -1.72 -9.46 -3.79
C LYS A 198 -3.03 -8.82 -3.33
N THR A 199 -3.18 -8.60 -2.03
CA THR A 199 -4.37 -7.99 -1.45
C THR A 199 -4.61 -6.60 -2.02
N GLU A 200 -3.55 -5.79 -2.10
CA GLU A 200 -3.58 -4.44 -2.67
C GLU A 200 -3.87 -4.46 -4.16
N ILE A 201 -3.21 -5.33 -4.92
CA ILE A 201 -3.41 -5.46 -6.37
C ILE A 201 -4.84 -5.86 -6.71
N ILE A 202 -5.40 -6.88 -6.05
CA ILE A 202 -6.77 -7.33 -6.33
C ILE A 202 -7.76 -6.22 -6.03
N GLN A 203 -7.58 -5.53 -4.92
CA GLN A 203 -8.49 -4.47 -4.49
C GLN A 203 -8.25 -3.13 -5.21
N GLY A 204 -7.15 -3.00 -6.00
CA GLY A 204 -6.78 -1.75 -6.66
C GLY A 204 -6.31 -0.67 -5.69
N PHE A 205 -5.69 -1.08 -4.60
CA PHE A 205 -5.14 -0.20 -3.58
C PHE A 205 -3.67 0.15 -3.88
N PHE A 206 -3.47 0.81 -4.99
CA PHE A 206 -2.17 1.34 -5.44
C PHE A 206 -2.40 2.46 -6.47
N VAL A 207 -1.39 3.28 -6.68
CA VAL A 207 -1.43 4.40 -7.64
C VAL A 207 -0.70 4.01 -8.92
N LYS A 208 -1.44 3.97 -10.04
CA LYS A 208 -0.83 3.73 -11.35
C LYS A 208 0.22 4.80 -11.66
N TYR A 209 1.44 4.36 -12.00
CA TYR A 209 2.61 5.22 -12.19
C TYR A 209 3.02 6.01 -10.92
N GLY A 210 2.62 5.52 -9.77
CA GLY A 210 3.13 5.90 -8.47
C GLY A 210 3.85 4.71 -7.85
N ASP A 211 3.34 4.16 -6.75
CA ASP A 211 3.82 2.90 -6.16
C ASP A 211 3.63 1.67 -7.07
N GLY A 212 2.65 1.73 -8.01
CA GLY A 212 2.52 0.74 -9.08
C GLY A 212 3.39 1.00 -10.32
N GLY A 213 4.25 2.03 -10.30
CA GLY A 213 5.21 2.34 -11.38
C GLY A 213 6.59 1.76 -11.07
N VAL A 214 6.80 0.49 -11.38
CA VAL A 214 7.99 -0.27 -10.97
C VAL A 214 8.41 -1.26 -12.06
N ASP A 215 9.64 -1.79 -11.96
CA ASP A 215 10.16 -2.76 -12.93
C ASP A 215 9.87 -4.21 -12.51
N ILE A 216 9.89 -4.50 -11.21
CA ILE A 216 9.59 -5.83 -10.66
C ILE A 216 8.73 -5.73 -9.40
N GLU A 217 7.86 -6.72 -9.18
CA GLU A 217 6.97 -6.81 -8.02
C GLU A 217 7.10 -8.19 -7.34
N PRO A 218 8.09 -8.38 -6.47
CA PRO A 218 8.39 -9.70 -5.90
C PRO A 218 7.32 -10.23 -4.93
N LEU A 219 6.50 -9.36 -4.33
CA LEU A 219 5.44 -9.74 -3.37
C LEU A 219 4.05 -9.84 -3.98
N ARG A 220 3.87 -9.53 -5.27
CA ARG A 220 2.56 -9.40 -5.94
C ARG A 220 1.67 -10.65 -5.87
N HIS A 221 2.24 -11.82 -5.66
CA HIS A 221 1.53 -13.09 -5.55
C HIS A 221 1.14 -13.46 -4.12
N LEU A 222 1.59 -12.72 -3.12
CA LEU A 222 1.37 -12.97 -1.68
C LEU A 222 0.28 -12.07 -1.12
N TYR A 223 -0.65 -12.65 -0.37
CA TYR A 223 -1.58 -11.89 0.45
C TYR A 223 -0.84 -11.15 1.58
N LYS A 224 -1.43 -10.08 2.11
CA LYS A 224 -0.83 -9.28 3.20
C LYS A 224 -0.43 -10.14 4.41
N THR A 225 -1.28 -11.07 4.81
CA THR A 225 -1.01 -12.01 5.91
C THR A 225 0.18 -12.93 5.62
N GLN A 226 0.42 -13.27 4.37
CA GLN A 226 1.59 -14.04 3.94
C GLN A 226 2.86 -13.18 3.95
N VAL A 227 2.75 -11.89 3.63
CA VAL A 227 3.86 -10.94 3.78
C VAL A 227 4.29 -10.84 5.24
N TYR A 228 3.35 -10.81 6.19
CA TYR A 228 3.67 -10.84 7.63
C TYR A 228 4.38 -12.14 8.05
N GLN A 229 3.98 -13.30 7.52
CA GLN A 229 4.71 -14.56 7.79
C GLN A 229 6.16 -14.50 7.29
N LEU A 230 6.38 -13.91 6.10
CA LEU A 230 7.75 -13.69 5.60
C LEU A 230 8.50 -12.69 6.47
N ALA A 231 7.86 -11.59 6.89
CA ALA A 231 8.48 -10.57 7.72
C ALA A 231 9.02 -11.15 9.04
N GLU A 232 8.22 -11.97 9.71
CA GLU A 232 8.63 -12.70 10.92
C GLU A 232 9.79 -13.66 10.62
N TYR A 233 9.70 -14.44 9.55
CA TYR A 233 10.71 -15.44 9.17
C TYR A 233 12.07 -14.83 8.82
N ILE A 234 12.10 -13.65 8.18
CA ILE A 234 13.34 -13.00 7.75
C ILE A 234 13.90 -12.01 8.76
N GLY A 235 13.19 -11.76 9.86
CA GLY A 235 13.62 -10.89 10.95
C GLY A 235 13.46 -9.40 10.68
N VAL A 236 12.30 -8.99 10.12
CA VAL A 236 11.93 -7.57 10.08
C VAL A 236 11.78 -7.05 11.51
N ILE A 237 12.24 -5.83 11.77
CA ILE A 237 12.22 -5.23 13.12
C ILE A 237 10.81 -5.18 13.72
N ASN A 238 10.70 -5.41 15.02
CA ASN A 238 9.42 -5.50 15.72
C ASN A 238 8.57 -4.23 15.60
N GLU A 239 9.18 -3.07 15.61
CA GLU A 239 8.47 -1.79 15.48
C GLU A 239 7.68 -1.68 14.17
N ILE A 240 8.21 -2.26 13.07
CA ILE A 240 7.49 -2.35 11.80
C ILE A 240 6.38 -3.41 11.88
N MET A 241 6.65 -4.54 12.53
CA MET A 241 5.68 -5.64 12.66
C MET A 241 4.45 -5.26 13.49
N GLU A 242 4.64 -4.48 14.54
CA GLU A 242 3.58 -4.03 15.47
C GLU A 242 2.80 -2.82 14.95
N ARG A 243 3.35 -2.11 13.97
CA ARG A 243 2.70 -0.93 13.41
C ARG A 243 1.50 -1.30 12.54
N ALA A 244 0.36 -0.67 12.81
CA ALA A 244 -0.82 -0.80 11.96
C ALA A 244 -0.50 -0.29 10.53
N PRO A 245 -0.83 -1.05 9.47
CA PRO A 245 -0.67 -0.59 8.09
C PRO A 245 -1.43 0.70 7.82
N SER A 246 -0.76 1.62 7.12
CA SER A 246 -1.29 2.96 6.84
C SER A 246 -0.75 3.45 5.49
N PRO A 247 -1.54 4.18 4.69
CA PRO A 247 -1.09 4.76 3.43
C PRO A 247 -0.07 5.89 3.62
N ASP A 248 0.06 6.44 4.85
CA ASP A 248 0.98 7.55 5.23
C ASP A 248 0.97 8.75 4.27
N THR A 249 -0.22 9.12 3.78
CA THR A 249 -0.41 10.18 2.77
C THR A 249 -1.34 11.30 3.23
N PHE A 250 -1.92 11.17 4.42
CA PHE A 250 -2.83 12.13 5.02
C PHE A 250 -2.20 12.75 6.28
N SER A 251 -2.40 14.05 6.47
CA SER A 251 -1.93 14.77 7.68
C SER A 251 -2.61 14.30 8.97
N PHE A 252 -3.83 13.78 8.89
CA PHE A 252 -4.51 13.09 9.97
C PHE A 252 -4.36 11.58 9.77
N GLN A 253 -3.72 10.91 10.74
CA GLN A 253 -3.42 9.47 10.63
C GLN A 253 -4.67 8.63 10.35
N VAL A 254 -4.52 7.66 9.48
CA VAL A 254 -5.57 6.72 9.07
C VAL A 254 -4.95 5.36 8.79
N SER A 255 -5.58 4.27 9.24
CA SER A 255 -5.17 2.91 8.87
C SER A 255 -5.72 2.53 7.48
N ASP A 256 -5.10 1.53 6.85
CA ASP A 256 -5.61 0.96 5.59
C ASP A 256 -7.02 0.41 5.76
N GLU A 257 -7.33 -0.17 6.92
CA GLU A 257 -8.66 -0.67 7.26
C GLU A 257 -9.68 0.47 7.30
N GLU A 258 -9.39 1.57 8.02
CA GLU A 258 -10.26 2.74 8.11
C GLU A 258 -10.41 3.47 6.78
N PHE A 259 -9.33 3.53 6.00
CA PHE A 259 -9.31 4.25 4.73
C PHE A 259 -10.02 3.47 3.61
N TYR A 260 -9.74 2.16 3.49
CA TYR A 260 -10.09 1.44 2.27
C TYR A 260 -10.70 0.05 2.49
N PHE A 261 -10.09 -0.83 3.31
CA PHE A 261 -10.47 -2.24 3.37
C PHE A 261 -11.69 -2.53 4.23
N ARG A 262 -11.91 -1.78 5.32
CA ARG A 262 -13.08 -1.85 6.21
C ARG A 262 -13.22 -3.13 7.03
N ILE A 263 -12.28 -4.05 6.91
CA ILE A 263 -12.17 -5.29 7.68
C ILE A 263 -10.70 -5.62 7.92
N PRO A 264 -10.36 -6.30 9.04
CA PRO A 264 -8.99 -6.70 9.33
C PRO A 264 -8.39 -7.62 8.27
N TYR A 265 -7.10 -7.47 7.99
CA TYR A 265 -6.39 -8.23 6.96
C TYR A 265 -6.52 -9.75 7.09
N ALA A 266 -6.53 -10.29 8.33
CA ALA A 266 -6.70 -11.74 8.54
C ALA A 266 -8.03 -12.27 7.97
N THR A 267 -9.10 -11.49 8.12
CA THR A 267 -10.43 -11.83 7.56
C THR A 267 -10.50 -11.47 6.07
N LEU A 268 -9.93 -10.32 5.70
CA LEU A 268 -9.89 -9.84 4.32
C LEU A 268 -9.26 -10.87 3.38
N ASP A 269 -8.06 -11.33 3.71
CA ASP A 269 -7.28 -12.21 2.85
C ASP A 269 -7.93 -13.59 2.68
N LEU A 270 -8.52 -14.14 3.74
CA LEU A 270 -9.27 -15.40 3.64
C LEU A 270 -10.51 -15.26 2.75
N LEU A 271 -11.25 -14.15 2.86
CA LEU A 271 -12.40 -13.88 2.00
C LEU A 271 -11.98 -13.59 0.56
N LEU A 272 -10.86 -12.87 0.35
CA LEU A 272 -10.28 -12.67 -0.99
C LEU A 272 -9.85 -13.98 -1.62
N TYR A 273 -9.20 -14.86 -0.86
CA TYR A 273 -8.85 -16.20 -1.32
C TYR A 273 -10.11 -16.98 -1.73
N ALA A 274 -11.12 -16.99 -0.87
CA ALA A 274 -12.37 -17.69 -1.15
C ALA A 274 -13.06 -17.13 -2.42
N TRP A 275 -13.03 -15.81 -2.61
CA TRP A 275 -13.57 -15.16 -3.80
C TRP A 275 -12.78 -15.48 -5.07
N GLU A 276 -11.44 -15.41 -5.01
CA GLU A 276 -10.55 -15.68 -6.14
C GLU A 276 -10.67 -17.13 -6.65
N TYR A 277 -10.75 -18.08 -5.70
CA TYR A 277 -10.83 -19.50 -6.03
C TYR A 277 -12.26 -20.06 -6.10
N ASN A 278 -13.27 -19.19 -6.08
CA ASN A 278 -14.70 -19.56 -6.17
C ASN A 278 -15.11 -20.64 -5.15
N ILE A 279 -14.66 -20.49 -3.90
CA ILE A 279 -15.02 -21.43 -2.83
C ILE A 279 -16.54 -21.36 -2.57
N PRO A 280 -17.25 -22.50 -2.45
CA PRO A 280 -18.68 -22.52 -2.21
C PRO A 280 -19.08 -21.71 -0.95
N LEU A 281 -20.08 -20.84 -1.09
CA LEU A 281 -20.54 -19.91 -0.04
C LEU A 281 -20.76 -20.61 1.31
N LYS A 282 -21.45 -21.76 1.29
CA LYS A 282 -21.69 -22.54 2.51
C LYS A 282 -20.40 -22.89 3.25
N ARG A 283 -19.36 -23.32 2.50
CA ARG A 283 -18.06 -23.67 3.05
C ARG A 283 -17.36 -22.47 3.68
N VAL A 284 -17.44 -21.30 3.02
CA VAL A 284 -16.88 -20.04 3.57
C VAL A 284 -17.55 -19.68 4.89
N CYS A 285 -18.90 -19.73 4.92
CA CYS A 285 -19.68 -19.43 6.12
C CYS A 285 -19.32 -20.34 7.29
N GLU A 286 -19.25 -21.64 7.04
CA GLU A 286 -18.90 -22.65 8.06
C GLU A 286 -17.47 -22.42 8.59
N THR A 287 -16.49 -22.24 7.69
CA THR A 287 -15.07 -22.10 8.07
C THR A 287 -14.80 -20.80 8.85
N MET A 288 -15.42 -19.71 8.42
CA MET A 288 -15.15 -18.38 9.00
C MET A 288 -16.14 -17.96 10.07
N ASN A 289 -17.16 -18.76 10.34
CA ASN A 289 -18.26 -18.45 11.24
C ASN A 289 -18.95 -17.10 10.87
N LEU A 290 -19.26 -16.94 9.59
CA LEU A 290 -19.93 -15.78 9.02
C LEU A 290 -21.29 -16.18 8.45
N THR A 291 -22.23 -15.23 8.42
CA THR A 291 -23.52 -15.43 7.75
C THR A 291 -23.34 -15.30 6.23
N GLU A 292 -24.25 -15.93 5.45
CA GLU A 292 -24.24 -15.78 3.99
C GLU A 292 -24.34 -14.30 3.56
N GLU A 293 -25.11 -13.50 4.30
CA GLU A 293 -25.28 -12.09 4.01
C GLU A 293 -23.96 -11.31 4.18
N GLN A 294 -23.21 -11.60 5.25
CA GLN A 294 -21.89 -11.01 5.48
C GLN A 294 -20.91 -11.35 4.34
N VAL A 295 -20.82 -12.64 3.99
CA VAL A 295 -19.92 -13.08 2.90
C VAL A 295 -20.33 -12.44 1.57
N LYS A 296 -21.62 -12.45 1.22
CA LYS A 296 -22.15 -11.84 -0.01
C LYS A 296 -21.91 -10.32 -0.05
N ARG A 297 -21.97 -9.63 1.08
CA ARG A 297 -21.68 -8.20 1.17
C ARG A 297 -20.21 -7.91 0.89
N VAL A 298 -19.31 -8.62 1.53
CA VAL A 298 -17.86 -8.46 1.34
C VAL A 298 -17.45 -8.81 -0.09
N THR A 299 -17.92 -9.92 -0.63
CA THR A 299 -17.57 -10.33 -2.01
C THR A 299 -18.12 -9.38 -3.07
N ARG A 300 -19.27 -8.75 -2.81
CA ARG A 300 -19.82 -7.68 -3.65
C ARG A 300 -18.94 -6.42 -3.64
N ASP A 301 -18.41 -6.04 -2.47
CA ASP A 301 -17.43 -4.95 -2.34
C ASP A 301 -16.14 -5.26 -3.11
N PHE A 302 -15.62 -6.48 -3.00
CA PHE A 302 -14.44 -6.93 -3.76
C PHE A 302 -14.65 -6.82 -5.26
N ALA A 303 -15.77 -7.34 -5.77
CA ALA A 303 -16.10 -7.28 -7.19
C ALA A 303 -16.24 -5.82 -7.67
N ALA A 304 -16.87 -4.96 -6.88
CA ALA A 304 -17.02 -3.54 -7.20
C ALA A 304 -15.65 -2.83 -7.30
N LYS A 305 -14.78 -3.00 -6.30
CA LYS A 305 -13.43 -2.44 -6.28
C LYS A 305 -12.58 -3.00 -7.43
N TYR A 306 -12.59 -4.31 -7.64
CA TYR A 306 -11.85 -4.97 -8.72
C TYR A 306 -12.23 -4.42 -10.09
N ASN A 307 -13.51 -4.26 -10.36
CA ASN A 307 -14.02 -3.75 -11.64
C ASN A 307 -13.73 -2.25 -11.80
N ALA A 308 -13.97 -1.44 -10.77
CA ALA A 308 -13.72 0.00 -10.80
C ALA A 308 -12.23 0.35 -11.04
N THR A 309 -11.32 -0.50 -10.55
CA THR A 309 -9.88 -0.30 -10.64
C THR A 309 -9.21 -1.15 -11.74
N LYS A 310 -9.98 -1.78 -12.63
CA LYS A 310 -9.46 -2.65 -13.69
C LYS A 310 -8.38 -1.96 -14.54
N HIS A 311 -8.60 -0.69 -14.89
CA HIS A 311 -7.68 0.11 -15.72
C HIS A 311 -6.32 0.35 -15.06
N LEU A 312 -6.21 0.25 -13.73
CA LEU A 312 -4.94 0.41 -13.02
C LEU A 312 -3.98 -0.76 -13.31
N ARG A 313 -4.54 -1.97 -13.52
CA ARG A 313 -3.80 -3.22 -13.72
C ARG A 313 -3.49 -3.54 -15.18
N GLN A 314 -3.98 -2.72 -16.09
CA GLN A 314 -3.83 -2.96 -17.52
C GLN A 314 -2.71 -2.11 -18.12
N LEU A 315 -1.97 -2.69 -19.05
CA LEU A 315 -1.12 -1.92 -19.96
C LEU A 315 -1.99 -0.99 -20.80
N PRO A 316 -1.43 0.11 -21.34
CA PRO A 316 -2.16 0.95 -22.30
C PRO A 316 -2.68 0.10 -23.46
N PRO A 317 -3.99 0.19 -23.80
CA PRO A 317 -4.49 -0.50 -24.97
C PRO A 317 -3.87 0.08 -26.23
N THR A 318 -3.56 -0.78 -27.19
CA THR A 318 -3.00 -0.42 -28.49
C THR A 318 -3.98 -0.77 -29.60
N LEU A 319 -3.93 -0.06 -30.72
CA LEU A 319 -4.55 -0.50 -31.97
C LEU A 319 -3.65 -1.59 -32.56
N GLU A 320 -4.24 -2.75 -32.87
CA GLU A 320 -3.56 -3.82 -33.62
C GLU A 320 -3.59 -3.52 -35.10
#